data_79547a65bf4eeef112085c3adcd9f16b
#
_entry.id   79547a65bf4eeef112085c3adcd9f16b
#
_cell.length_a   1.000
_cell.length_b   1.000
_cell.length_c   1.000
_cell.angle_alpha   90.00
_cell.angle_beta   90.00
_cell.angle_gamma   90.00
#
_symmetry.space_group_name_H-M   'P 1'
#
loop_
_entity.id
_entity.type
_entity.pdbx_description
1 polymer ?
#
loop_
_entity_poly.entity_id
_entity_poly.type
_entity_poly.pdbx_seq_one_letter_code
_entity_poly.pdbx_strand_id
1 'polypeptide(L)'
;MIKIKNKELKKPIFQGGMGVGVSLSGLAGAVAKAGGAGTISAAQIGFSDPEFDKDPFEANLRAIKSEFDKARKISPDGIIGFNIMVAMQHYEEYVRAAVKAGTDFLVCGAGLPVDLPKIVAKAMEDMDQSLLAPALAPVVSTEKSARVIFHYWEKKHHCAPDFVIVEGPLAGGHLGFAKDQLSYYTFDVYEKEVRNIIKVCREYAARFNKEIPVVLAGGISTKEAADHAFSLGADAIQAATRFVTTYECDASDAFKKAYLDASHSYVVTKRVAA
;
A
#
# COMPACT_ATOMS: atom_id res chain seq x y z
N MET A 1 -6.61 11.80 13.96
CA MET A 1 -5.14 11.63 13.85
C MET A 1 -4.87 10.15 13.62
N ILE A 2 -4.17 9.78 12.52
CA ILE A 2 -4.00 8.36 12.15
C ILE A 2 -2.91 7.73 13.01
N LYS A 3 -3.23 6.61 13.65
CA LYS A 3 -2.28 5.79 14.39
C LYS A 3 -2.07 4.45 13.67
N ILE A 4 -0.81 4.04 13.56
CA ILE A 4 -0.40 2.73 13.04
C ILE A 4 0.40 2.02 14.13
N LYS A 5 -0.13 0.93 14.66
CA LYS A 5 0.34 0.35 15.93
C LYS A 5 0.30 1.42 17.05
N ASN A 6 1.45 1.64 17.69
CA ASN A 6 1.65 2.66 18.72
C ASN A 6 2.27 3.96 18.20
N LYS A 7 2.40 4.12 16.87
CA LYS A 7 3.02 5.27 16.22
C LYS A 7 1.97 6.19 15.62
N GLU A 8 2.22 7.48 15.71
CA GLU A 8 1.37 8.51 15.12
C GLU A 8 1.90 8.96 13.76
N LEU A 9 1.03 9.02 12.76
CA LEU A 9 1.35 9.56 11.44
C LEU A 9 1.36 11.10 11.51
N LYS A 10 2.56 11.68 11.50
CA LYS A 10 2.75 13.13 11.64
C LYS A 10 2.26 13.93 10.43
N LYS A 11 2.35 13.35 9.24
CA LYS A 11 1.84 13.91 7.98
C LYS A 11 0.89 12.90 7.36
N PRO A 12 -0.35 13.28 6.98
CA PRO A 12 -1.34 12.34 6.45
C PRO A 12 -1.03 11.93 5.01
N ILE A 13 0.19 11.43 4.78
CA ILE A 13 0.72 11.06 3.47
C ILE A 13 1.33 9.66 3.55
N PHE A 14 0.83 8.77 2.70
CA PHE A 14 1.43 7.48 2.40
C PHE A 14 2.21 7.58 1.08
N GLN A 15 3.39 7.02 1.04
CA GLN A 15 4.07 6.80 -0.23
C GLN A 15 3.61 5.45 -0.77
N GLY A 16 3.07 5.45 -1.99
CA GLY A 16 2.60 4.23 -2.65
C GLY A 16 3.75 3.30 -3.02
N GLY A 17 3.58 2.01 -2.76
CA GLY A 17 4.56 1.00 -3.13
C GLY A 17 4.69 0.85 -4.65
N MET A 18 5.87 1.08 -5.19
CA MET A 18 6.19 0.99 -6.62
C MET A 18 7.27 -0.08 -6.84
N GLY A 19 6.96 -1.14 -7.57
CA GLY A 19 7.93 -2.14 -8.05
C GLY A 19 8.35 -1.82 -9.49
N VAL A 20 9.44 -2.37 -10.03
CA VAL A 20 10.52 -3.10 -9.38
C VAL A 20 11.65 -2.11 -9.10
N GLY A 21 12.24 -2.16 -7.90
CA GLY A 21 13.40 -1.32 -7.58
C GLY A 21 13.12 0.19 -7.43
N VAL A 22 11.85 0.63 -7.39
CA VAL A 22 11.47 2.05 -7.27
C VAL A 22 11.25 2.44 -5.81
N SER A 23 10.52 1.62 -5.06
CA SER A 23 10.24 1.83 -3.65
C SER A 23 10.93 0.77 -2.81
N LEU A 24 12.16 1.01 -2.44
CA LEU A 24 12.93 0.18 -1.52
C LEU A 24 13.21 0.94 -0.21
N SER A 25 14.30 0.62 0.43
CA SER A 25 14.68 1.17 1.74
C SER A 25 14.97 2.67 1.72
N GLY A 26 15.56 3.19 0.65
CA GLY A 26 15.92 4.60 0.51
C GLY A 26 14.67 5.47 0.57
N LEU A 27 13.75 5.26 -0.35
CA LEU A 27 12.51 6.04 -0.43
C LEU A 27 11.64 5.84 0.80
N ALA A 28 11.35 4.59 1.16
CA ALA A 28 10.46 4.30 2.29
C ALA A 28 11.01 4.86 3.61
N GLY A 29 12.31 4.72 3.84
CA GLY A 29 12.98 5.26 5.02
C GLY A 29 12.94 6.79 5.07
N ALA A 30 13.17 7.45 3.94
CA ALA A 30 13.15 8.92 3.85
C ALA A 30 11.75 9.49 4.10
N VAL A 31 10.71 8.89 3.50
CA VAL A 31 9.32 9.30 3.74
C VAL A 31 8.92 9.11 5.20
N ALA A 32 9.27 7.98 5.80
CA ALA A 32 9.02 7.71 7.21
C ALA A 32 9.75 8.71 8.13
N LYS A 33 11.01 9.04 7.82
CA LYS A 33 11.80 10.06 8.54
C LYS A 33 11.18 11.46 8.43
N ALA A 34 10.58 11.77 7.28
CA ALA A 34 9.86 13.02 7.06
C ALA A 34 8.50 13.09 7.77
N GLY A 35 8.04 12.01 8.40
CA GLY A 35 6.79 11.92 9.16
C GLY A 35 5.58 11.41 8.39
N GLY A 36 5.76 10.94 7.16
CA GLY A 36 4.76 10.17 6.41
C GLY A 36 4.86 8.67 6.69
N ALA A 37 4.10 7.87 5.96
CA ALA A 37 4.21 6.42 5.96
C ALA A 37 4.99 5.94 4.72
N GLY A 38 6.16 5.38 4.93
CA GLY A 38 7.00 4.83 3.88
C GLY A 38 6.61 3.39 3.53
N THR A 39 6.53 3.07 2.25
CA THR A 39 6.07 1.75 1.79
C THR A 39 7.09 1.10 0.88
N ILE A 40 7.60 -0.05 1.29
CA ILE A 40 8.49 -0.88 0.48
C ILE A 40 7.63 -1.79 -0.42
N SER A 41 7.95 -1.85 -1.71
CA SER A 41 7.29 -2.78 -2.64
C SER A 41 7.96 -4.15 -2.60
N ALA A 42 7.17 -5.20 -2.35
CA ALA A 42 7.67 -6.58 -2.37
C ALA A 42 7.82 -7.17 -3.78
N ALA A 43 7.34 -6.47 -4.82
CA ALA A 43 7.39 -6.97 -6.19
C ALA A 43 8.84 -7.08 -6.68
N GLN A 44 9.31 -8.32 -6.85
CA GLN A 44 10.67 -8.63 -7.29
C GLN A 44 11.76 -7.91 -6.47
N ILE A 45 11.52 -7.76 -5.17
CA ILE A 45 12.37 -6.96 -4.26
C ILE A 45 13.82 -7.41 -4.23
N GLY A 46 14.07 -8.69 -4.49
CA GLY A 46 15.41 -9.29 -4.52
C GLY A 46 16.12 -9.19 -5.86
N PHE A 47 15.62 -8.43 -6.83
CA PHE A 47 16.14 -8.38 -8.20
C PHE A 47 17.64 -8.05 -8.31
N SER A 48 18.22 -7.42 -7.31
CA SER A 48 19.65 -7.10 -7.22
C SER A 48 20.48 -8.16 -6.46
N ASP A 49 19.85 -9.21 -5.93
CA ASP A 49 20.56 -10.32 -5.27
C ASP A 49 21.33 -11.11 -6.32
N PRO A 50 22.62 -11.42 -6.11
CA PRO A 50 23.44 -12.19 -7.09
C PRO A 50 22.88 -13.57 -7.44
N GLU A 51 22.03 -14.13 -6.58
CA GLU A 51 21.40 -15.43 -6.79
C GLU A 51 19.97 -15.32 -7.33
N PHE A 52 19.50 -14.12 -7.65
CA PHE A 52 18.12 -13.90 -8.09
C PHE A 52 17.74 -14.74 -9.31
N ASP A 53 18.63 -14.85 -10.31
CA ASP A 53 18.35 -15.64 -11.52
C ASP A 53 18.29 -17.16 -11.26
N LYS A 54 18.86 -17.62 -10.15
CA LYS A 54 18.84 -19.04 -9.77
C LYS A 54 17.61 -19.38 -8.94
N ASP A 55 17.31 -18.54 -7.96
CA ASP A 55 16.18 -18.69 -7.04
C ASP A 55 15.58 -17.33 -6.68
N PRO A 56 14.69 -16.79 -7.55
CA PRO A 56 14.04 -15.51 -7.31
C PRO A 56 13.24 -15.47 -6.01
N PHE A 57 12.67 -16.61 -5.59
CA PHE A 57 11.84 -16.68 -4.39
C PHE A 57 12.67 -16.45 -3.13
N GLU A 58 13.74 -17.22 -2.94
CA GLU A 58 14.61 -17.07 -1.78
C GLU A 58 15.34 -15.72 -1.78
N ALA A 59 15.75 -15.21 -2.95
CA ALA A 59 16.32 -13.88 -3.08
C ALA A 59 15.35 -12.79 -2.61
N ASN A 60 14.09 -12.89 -2.99
CA ASN A 60 13.06 -11.96 -2.54
C ASN A 60 12.82 -12.04 -1.02
N LEU A 61 12.79 -13.22 -0.43
CA LEU A 61 12.61 -13.39 1.02
C LEU A 61 13.77 -12.75 1.80
N ARG A 62 15.01 -12.97 1.35
CA ARG A 62 16.19 -12.31 1.97
C ARG A 62 16.10 -10.79 1.85
N ALA A 63 15.69 -10.31 0.68
CA ALA A 63 15.60 -8.87 0.41
C ALA A 63 14.52 -8.17 1.24
N ILE A 64 13.38 -8.80 1.55
CA ILE A 64 12.36 -8.25 2.45
C ILE A 64 12.97 -7.83 3.78
N LYS A 65 13.70 -8.73 4.44
CA LYS A 65 14.36 -8.42 5.72
C LYS A 65 15.44 -7.35 5.56
N SER A 66 16.29 -7.50 4.56
CA SER A 66 17.41 -6.58 4.30
C SER A 66 16.93 -5.16 4.01
N GLU A 67 15.95 -4.99 3.13
CA GLU A 67 15.42 -3.67 2.78
C GLU A 67 14.67 -3.03 3.96
N PHE A 68 13.92 -3.81 4.73
CA PHE A 68 13.29 -3.29 5.94
C PHE A 68 14.31 -2.81 6.97
N ASP A 69 15.39 -3.57 7.22
CA ASP A 69 16.44 -3.19 8.17
C ASP A 69 17.17 -1.92 7.73
N LYS A 70 17.44 -1.76 6.43
CA LYS A 70 18.03 -0.54 5.87
C LYS A 70 17.09 0.66 6.06
N ALA A 71 15.80 0.52 5.73
CA ALA A 71 14.81 1.58 5.92
C ALA A 71 14.67 1.97 7.40
N ARG A 72 14.70 0.98 8.30
CA ARG A 72 14.65 1.20 9.76
C ARG A 72 15.88 1.93 10.28
N LYS A 73 17.07 1.71 9.67
CA LYS A 73 18.27 2.51 10.00
C LYS A 73 18.14 3.97 9.59
N ILE A 74 17.46 4.27 8.45
CA ILE A 74 17.19 5.64 8.00
C ILE A 74 16.17 6.32 8.92
N SER A 75 15.16 5.59 9.37
CA SER A 75 14.07 6.08 10.21
C SER A 75 13.75 5.09 11.33
N PRO A 76 14.47 5.14 12.46
CA PRO A 76 14.29 4.20 13.58
C PRO A 76 12.86 4.15 14.12
N ASP A 77 12.23 5.31 14.27
CA ASP A 77 10.89 5.46 14.87
C ASP A 77 9.78 5.71 13.86
N GLY A 78 10.11 5.83 12.56
CA GLY A 78 9.16 6.13 11.52
C GLY A 78 8.21 4.97 11.22
N ILE A 79 7.14 5.26 10.48
CA ILE A 79 6.15 4.28 10.05
C ILE A 79 6.58 3.70 8.70
N ILE A 80 6.91 2.41 8.69
CA ILE A 80 7.42 1.70 7.51
C ILE A 80 6.63 0.41 7.31
N GLY A 81 6.06 0.22 6.13
CA GLY A 81 5.30 -0.96 5.76
C GLY A 81 5.69 -1.57 4.42
N PHE A 82 4.97 -2.62 4.06
CA PHE A 82 5.10 -3.26 2.75
C PHE A 82 3.82 -3.17 1.95
N ASN A 83 3.98 -3.03 0.63
CA ASN A 83 2.96 -3.32 -0.35
C ASN A 83 3.21 -4.69 -0.96
N ILE A 84 2.23 -5.59 -0.87
CA ILE A 84 2.30 -6.97 -1.35
C ILE A 84 1.07 -7.26 -2.22
N MET A 85 1.30 -7.70 -3.46
CA MET A 85 0.19 -8.05 -4.36
C MET A 85 -0.34 -9.45 -4.04
N VAL A 86 -1.66 -9.58 -3.89
CA VAL A 86 -2.34 -10.87 -3.65
C VAL A 86 -2.09 -11.86 -4.79
N ALA A 87 -1.98 -11.36 -6.02
CA ALA A 87 -1.74 -12.17 -7.22
C ALA A 87 -0.30 -12.72 -7.35
N MET A 88 0.61 -12.35 -6.44
CA MET A 88 1.98 -12.91 -6.47
C MET A 88 1.96 -14.40 -6.12
N GLN A 89 2.77 -15.18 -6.82
CA GLN A 89 3.12 -16.52 -6.35
C GLN A 89 3.75 -16.40 -4.95
N HIS A 90 3.46 -17.35 -4.07
CA HIS A 90 3.99 -17.33 -2.70
C HIS A 90 3.58 -16.10 -1.87
N TYR A 91 2.39 -15.54 -2.12
CA TYR A 91 1.87 -14.37 -1.40
C TYR A 91 1.93 -14.53 0.13
N GLU A 92 1.55 -15.71 0.63
CA GLU A 92 1.55 -16.02 2.07
C GLU A 92 2.95 -15.91 2.67
N GLU A 93 3.96 -16.46 1.98
CA GLU A 93 5.35 -16.45 2.43
C GLU A 93 5.93 -15.03 2.46
N TYR A 94 5.59 -14.18 1.47
CA TYR A 94 5.98 -12.77 1.48
C TYR A 94 5.34 -12.01 2.64
N VAL A 95 4.06 -12.25 2.93
CA VAL A 95 3.38 -11.67 4.10
C VAL A 95 4.08 -12.10 5.38
N ARG A 96 4.37 -13.40 5.55
CA ARG A 96 5.07 -13.93 6.73
C ARG A 96 6.46 -13.32 6.88
N ALA A 97 7.22 -13.19 5.80
CA ALA A 97 8.54 -12.57 5.82
C ALA A 97 8.47 -11.09 6.25
N ALA A 98 7.51 -10.33 5.75
CA ALA A 98 7.30 -8.95 6.14
C ALA A 98 6.89 -8.80 7.62
N VAL A 99 6.02 -9.70 8.13
CA VAL A 99 5.67 -9.75 9.55
C VAL A 99 6.89 -10.04 10.40
N LYS A 100 7.69 -11.06 10.04
CA LYS A 100 8.92 -11.44 10.74
C LYS A 100 9.99 -10.34 10.69
N ALA A 101 10.03 -9.52 9.64
CA ALA A 101 10.90 -8.35 9.57
C ALA A 101 10.52 -7.25 10.56
N GLY A 102 9.29 -7.25 11.10
CA GLY A 102 8.80 -6.28 12.08
C GLY A 102 8.08 -5.07 11.47
N THR A 103 7.50 -5.24 10.28
CA THR A 103 6.77 -4.18 9.56
C THR A 103 5.71 -3.50 10.43
N ASP A 104 5.48 -2.21 10.22
CA ASP A 104 4.44 -1.47 10.94
C ASP A 104 3.06 -1.69 10.32
N PHE A 105 2.99 -1.86 9.00
CA PHE A 105 1.74 -2.12 8.28
C PHE A 105 1.94 -2.95 7.02
N LEU A 106 0.85 -3.53 6.54
CA LEU A 106 0.77 -4.25 5.27
C LEU A 106 -0.36 -3.67 4.43
N VAL A 107 -0.04 -3.21 3.22
CA VAL A 107 -1.01 -2.83 2.19
C VAL A 107 -1.06 -3.96 1.17
N CYS A 108 -2.22 -4.58 1.00
CA CYS A 108 -2.40 -5.69 0.08
C CYS A 108 -3.49 -5.39 -0.95
N GLY A 109 -3.13 -5.51 -2.22
CA GLY A 109 -3.99 -5.24 -3.39
C GLY A 109 -3.67 -6.17 -4.56
N ALA A 110 -4.06 -5.78 -5.77
CA ALA A 110 -4.02 -6.66 -6.96
C ALA A 110 -4.71 -8.00 -6.70
N GLY A 111 -5.92 -7.94 -6.16
CA GLY A 111 -6.75 -9.01 -5.66
C GLY A 111 -7.30 -8.66 -4.27
N LEU A 112 -8.32 -9.42 -3.80
CA LEU A 112 -8.88 -9.22 -2.47
C LEU A 112 -8.08 -10.03 -1.43
N PRO A 113 -7.47 -9.40 -0.42
CA PRO A 113 -6.64 -10.08 0.58
C PRO A 113 -7.50 -10.77 1.66
N VAL A 114 -8.35 -11.72 1.23
CA VAL A 114 -9.35 -12.35 2.12
C VAL A 114 -8.71 -13.07 3.30
N ASP A 115 -7.58 -13.73 3.12
CA ASP A 115 -6.91 -14.51 4.16
C ASP A 115 -5.80 -13.74 4.90
N LEU A 116 -5.56 -12.48 4.58
CA LEU A 116 -4.49 -11.69 5.19
C LEU A 116 -4.50 -11.70 6.73
N PRO A 117 -5.66 -11.52 7.42
CA PRO A 117 -5.68 -11.57 8.88
C PRO A 117 -5.24 -12.92 9.44
N LYS A 118 -5.65 -14.02 8.80
CA LYS A 118 -5.27 -15.38 9.19
C LYS A 118 -3.78 -15.64 9.02
N ILE A 119 -3.22 -15.21 7.86
CA ILE A 119 -1.80 -15.37 7.57
C ILE A 119 -0.95 -14.61 8.59
N VAL A 120 -1.34 -13.38 8.90
CA VAL A 120 -0.63 -12.54 9.89
C VAL A 120 -0.76 -13.11 11.30
N ALA A 121 -1.97 -13.54 11.72
CA ALA A 121 -2.16 -14.17 13.03
C ALA A 121 -1.22 -15.37 13.20
N LYS A 122 -1.19 -16.26 12.19
CA LYS A 122 -0.30 -17.43 12.22
C LYS A 122 1.19 -17.04 12.21
N ALA A 123 1.58 -15.98 11.50
CA ALA A 123 2.96 -15.52 11.52
C ALA A 123 3.38 -14.93 12.87
N MET A 124 2.42 -14.36 13.62
CA MET A 124 2.66 -13.80 14.96
C MET A 124 2.76 -14.87 16.06
N GLU A 125 2.22 -16.09 15.85
CA GLU A 125 2.33 -17.20 16.82
C GLU A 125 3.80 -17.57 17.10
N ASP A 126 4.67 -17.45 16.10
CA ASP A 126 6.10 -17.77 16.18
C ASP A 126 6.94 -16.58 16.68
N MET A 127 6.33 -15.44 17.03
CA MET A 127 7.04 -14.22 17.40
C MET A 127 6.95 -13.92 18.90
N ASP A 128 7.81 -13.04 19.37
CA ASP A 128 7.74 -12.54 20.74
C ASP A 128 6.36 -11.90 21.01
N GLN A 129 5.68 -12.37 22.05
CA GLN A 129 4.34 -11.93 22.43
C GLN A 129 4.26 -10.43 22.81
N SER A 130 5.40 -9.79 23.07
CA SER A 130 5.47 -8.34 23.30
C SER A 130 5.36 -7.51 22.00
N LEU A 131 5.54 -8.13 20.83
CA LEU A 131 5.49 -7.45 19.57
C LEU A 131 4.04 -7.23 19.12
N LEU A 132 3.76 -6.01 18.66
CA LEU A 132 2.46 -5.67 18.08
C LEU A 132 2.37 -6.19 16.64
N ALA A 133 1.25 -6.80 16.29
CA ALA A 133 0.94 -7.18 14.93
C ALA A 133 0.95 -5.95 14.00
N PRO A 134 1.32 -6.08 12.71
CA PRO A 134 1.23 -4.99 11.75
C PRO A 134 -0.23 -4.56 11.54
N ALA A 135 -0.44 -3.29 11.25
CA ALA A 135 -1.75 -2.81 10.79
C ALA A 135 -2.05 -3.35 9.38
N LEU A 136 -3.28 -3.79 9.16
CA LEU A 136 -3.71 -4.44 7.91
C LEU A 136 -4.59 -3.52 7.08
N ALA A 137 -4.19 -3.29 5.84
CA ALA A 137 -4.91 -2.43 4.91
C ALA A 137 -5.16 -3.13 3.57
N PRO A 138 -6.40 -3.43 3.22
CA PRO A 138 -6.76 -3.81 1.86
C PRO A 138 -6.74 -2.59 0.93
N VAL A 139 -6.42 -2.82 -0.34
CA VAL A 139 -6.67 -1.86 -1.41
C VAL A 139 -8.05 -2.16 -2.00
N VAL A 140 -8.90 -1.15 -2.07
CA VAL A 140 -10.23 -1.24 -2.68
C VAL A 140 -10.42 -0.11 -3.69
N SER A 141 -11.25 -0.34 -4.70
CA SER A 141 -11.52 0.65 -5.73
C SER A 141 -13.00 1.03 -5.84
N THR A 142 -13.89 0.19 -5.30
CA THR A 142 -15.35 0.38 -5.36
C THR A 142 -16.00 0.07 -4.02
N GLU A 143 -17.20 0.62 -3.78
CA GLU A 143 -18.03 0.28 -2.64
C GLU A 143 -18.26 -1.23 -2.54
N LYS A 144 -18.49 -1.88 -3.69
CA LYS A 144 -18.70 -3.32 -3.75
C LYS A 144 -17.48 -4.08 -3.24
N SER A 145 -16.26 -3.74 -3.68
CA SER A 145 -15.03 -4.39 -3.21
C SER A 145 -14.80 -4.15 -1.72
N ALA A 146 -15.07 -2.92 -1.24
CA ALA A 146 -15.00 -2.60 0.18
C ALA A 146 -15.97 -3.47 1.00
N ARG A 147 -17.25 -3.53 0.63
CA ARG A 147 -18.24 -4.36 1.33
C ARG A 147 -17.88 -5.82 1.34
N VAL A 148 -17.37 -6.36 0.21
CA VAL A 148 -16.97 -7.78 0.13
C VAL A 148 -15.85 -8.08 1.10
N ILE A 149 -14.77 -7.29 1.10
CA ILE A 149 -13.61 -7.57 1.96
C ILE A 149 -13.93 -7.38 3.44
N PHE A 150 -14.66 -6.31 3.80
CA PHE A 150 -15.06 -6.05 5.18
C PHE A 150 -15.97 -7.15 5.72
N HIS A 151 -16.99 -7.55 4.92
CA HIS A 151 -17.89 -8.63 5.31
C HIS A 151 -17.14 -9.95 5.49
N TYR A 152 -16.20 -10.28 4.58
CA TYR A 152 -15.43 -11.50 4.68
C TYR A 152 -14.57 -11.52 5.95
N TRP A 153 -13.84 -10.42 6.23
CA TRP A 153 -13.00 -10.33 7.42
C TRP A 153 -13.84 -10.40 8.72
N GLU A 154 -14.99 -9.72 8.75
CA GLU A 154 -15.91 -9.82 9.87
C GLU A 154 -16.37 -11.27 10.12
N LYS A 155 -16.83 -11.95 9.05
CA LYS A 155 -17.41 -13.29 9.19
C LYS A 155 -16.40 -14.39 9.43
N LYS A 156 -15.22 -14.30 8.84
CA LYS A 156 -14.22 -15.36 8.87
C LYS A 156 -13.10 -15.13 9.90
N HIS A 157 -12.79 -13.88 10.16
CA HIS A 157 -11.67 -13.52 11.00
C HIS A 157 -12.05 -12.67 12.22
N HIS A 158 -13.33 -12.32 12.36
CA HIS A 158 -13.87 -11.51 13.45
C HIS A 158 -13.12 -10.20 13.65
N CYS A 159 -12.66 -9.58 12.55
CA CYS A 159 -11.93 -8.33 12.53
C CYS A 159 -12.39 -7.40 11.40
N ALA A 160 -11.90 -6.17 11.44
CA ALA A 160 -12.04 -5.19 10.37
C ALA A 160 -10.66 -4.60 10.03
N PRO A 161 -10.45 -4.05 8.82
CA PRO A 161 -9.20 -3.37 8.46
C PRO A 161 -8.78 -2.30 9.47
N ASP A 162 -7.48 -2.08 9.60
CA ASP A 162 -6.97 -0.99 10.45
C ASP A 162 -7.00 0.35 9.73
N PHE A 163 -6.86 0.32 8.42
CA PHE A 163 -7.12 1.44 7.50
C PHE A 163 -7.37 0.87 6.10
N VAL A 164 -7.78 1.70 5.16
CA VAL A 164 -8.08 1.28 3.78
C VAL A 164 -7.42 2.20 2.78
N ILE A 165 -6.78 1.63 1.76
CA ILE A 165 -6.35 2.39 0.59
C ILE A 165 -7.47 2.35 -0.45
N VAL A 166 -8.00 3.52 -0.83
CA VAL A 166 -8.99 3.66 -1.88
C VAL A 166 -8.30 4.12 -3.15
N GLU A 167 -8.18 3.22 -4.11
CA GLU A 167 -7.41 3.47 -5.33
C GLU A 167 -8.33 3.78 -6.50
N GLY A 168 -8.25 5.02 -6.97
CA GLY A 168 -9.09 5.56 -8.03
C GLY A 168 -8.64 5.17 -9.45
N PRO A 169 -9.45 5.46 -10.47
CA PRO A 169 -9.18 5.10 -11.86
C PRO A 169 -7.95 5.81 -12.46
N LEU A 170 -7.45 6.86 -11.80
CA LEU A 170 -6.21 7.57 -12.18
C LEU A 170 -4.95 6.99 -11.51
N ALA A 171 -5.08 5.90 -10.76
CA ALA A 171 -3.93 5.24 -10.19
C ALA A 171 -3.12 4.52 -11.26
N GLY A 172 -1.81 4.38 -11.03
CA GLY A 172 -0.93 3.55 -11.85
C GLY A 172 -0.86 2.11 -11.31
N GLY A 173 -0.36 1.19 -12.13
CA GLY A 173 -0.16 -0.20 -11.73
C GLY A 173 -1.39 -1.08 -11.98
N HIS A 174 -1.66 -2.01 -11.06
CA HIS A 174 -2.77 -2.96 -11.17
C HIS A 174 -4.08 -2.31 -10.73
N LEU A 175 -4.88 -1.87 -11.69
CA LEU A 175 -6.16 -1.22 -11.40
C LEU A 175 -7.23 -2.23 -11.01
N GLY A 176 -8.04 -1.88 -10.00
CA GLY A 176 -9.22 -2.63 -9.58
C GLY A 176 -10.45 -2.42 -10.49
N PHE A 177 -10.25 -1.92 -11.71
CA PHE A 177 -11.29 -1.61 -12.69
C PHE A 177 -11.09 -2.43 -13.97
N ALA A 178 -12.17 -2.94 -14.56
CA ALA A 178 -12.14 -3.44 -15.91
C ALA A 178 -11.99 -2.26 -16.91
N LYS A 179 -11.47 -2.54 -18.10
CA LYS A 179 -11.17 -1.50 -19.10
C LYS A 179 -12.38 -0.65 -19.48
N ASP A 180 -13.54 -1.28 -19.62
CA ASP A 180 -14.82 -0.63 -19.90
C ASP A 180 -15.32 0.24 -18.75
N GLN A 181 -15.00 -0.13 -17.51
CA GLN A 181 -15.36 0.66 -16.33
C GLN A 181 -14.58 1.96 -16.23
N LEU A 182 -13.37 2.05 -16.78
CA LEU A 182 -12.56 3.26 -16.73
C LEU A 182 -13.22 4.46 -17.44
N SER A 183 -13.97 4.21 -18.51
CA SER A 183 -14.76 5.25 -19.17
C SER A 183 -16.04 5.64 -18.42
N TYR A 184 -16.56 4.74 -17.58
CA TYR A 184 -17.71 5.00 -16.73
C TYR A 184 -17.37 5.85 -15.51
N TYR A 185 -16.23 5.59 -14.87
CA TYR A 185 -15.78 6.32 -13.68
C TYR A 185 -15.15 7.66 -14.07
N THR A 186 -15.98 8.59 -14.57
CA THR A 186 -15.61 10.01 -14.67
C THR A 186 -15.35 10.57 -13.26
N PHE A 187 -14.75 11.75 -13.19
CA PHE A 187 -14.39 12.40 -11.94
C PHE A 187 -15.59 12.47 -10.95
N ASP A 188 -16.72 13.02 -11.39
CA ASP A 188 -17.91 13.16 -10.55
C ASP A 188 -18.53 11.82 -10.11
N VAL A 189 -18.51 10.82 -10.98
CA VAL A 189 -19.03 9.48 -10.68
C VAL A 189 -18.15 8.81 -9.63
N TYR A 190 -16.82 8.96 -9.76
CA TYR A 190 -15.90 8.35 -8.83
C TYR A 190 -15.92 9.02 -7.44
N GLU A 191 -16.17 10.31 -7.36
CA GLU A 191 -16.37 10.98 -6.07
C GLU A 191 -17.52 10.37 -5.25
N LYS A 192 -18.64 10.04 -5.91
CA LYS A 192 -19.77 9.35 -5.23
C LYS A 192 -19.32 7.99 -4.72
N GLU A 193 -18.54 7.27 -5.50
CA GLU A 193 -17.98 5.98 -5.11
C GLU A 193 -17.09 6.11 -3.87
N VAL A 194 -16.19 7.10 -3.86
CA VAL A 194 -15.31 7.41 -2.71
C VAL A 194 -16.15 7.69 -1.46
N ARG A 195 -17.20 8.53 -1.55
CA ARG A 195 -18.08 8.83 -0.41
C ARG A 195 -18.80 7.57 0.09
N ASN A 196 -19.23 6.70 -0.81
CA ASN A 196 -19.85 5.42 -0.44
C ASN A 196 -18.86 4.50 0.28
N ILE A 197 -17.61 4.41 -0.20
CA ILE A 197 -16.55 3.62 0.46
C ILE A 197 -16.29 4.18 1.87
N ILE A 198 -16.17 5.50 2.01
CA ILE A 198 -15.99 6.15 3.31
C ILE A 198 -17.14 5.78 4.25
N LYS A 199 -18.39 5.81 3.76
CA LYS A 199 -19.55 5.41 4.55
C LYS A 199 -19.44 3.96 5.04
N VAL A 200 -19.04 3.03 4.17
CA VAL A 200 -18.78 1.62 4.56
C VAL A 200 -17.73 1.57 5.67
N CYS A 201 -16.62 2.29 5.53
CA CYS A 201 -15.57 2.32 6.57
C CYS A 201 -16.13 2.84 7.92
N ARG A 202 -16.95 3.89 7.91
CA ARG A 202 -17.58 4.43 9.15
C ARG A 202 -18.61 3.47 9.75
N GLU A 203 -19.39 2.75 8.93
CA GLU A 203 -20.31 1.70 9.39
C GLU A 203 -19.56 0.59 10.15
N TYR A 204 -18.45 0.11 9.62
CA TYR A 204 -17.63 -0.92 10.26
C TYR A 204 -16.81 -0.38 11.43
N ALA A 205 -16.34 0.86 11.36
CA ALA A 205 -15.67 1.52 12.47
C ALA A 205 -16.58 1.56 13.73
N ALA A 206 -17.84 1.93 13.55
CA ALA A 206 -18.83 1.91 14.64
C ALA A 206 -19.09 0.50 15.15
N ARG A 207 -19.21 -0.49 14.24
CA ARG A 207 -19.48 -1.90 14.59
C ARG A 207 -18.36 -2.52 15.40
N PHE A 208 -17.10 -2.22 15.07
CA PHE A 208 -15.92 -2.75 15.74
C PHE A 208 -15.36 -1.84 16.84
N ASN A 209 -16.03 -0.72 17.12
CA ASN A 209 -15.60 0.30 18.07
C ASN A 209 -14.12 0.70 17.89
N LYS A 210 -13.72 0.96 16.63
CA LYS A 210 -12.37 1.39 16.26
C LYS A 210 -12.40 2.39 15.11
N GLU A 211 -11.36 3.19 14.96
CA GLU A 211 -11.19 4.01 13.76
C GLU A 211 -10.75 3.13 12.57
N ILE A 212 -11.27 3.42 11.38
CA ILE A 212 -10.82 2.84 10.11
C ILE A 212 -10.54 4.00 9.16
N PRO A 213 -9.33 4.58 9.22
CA PRO A 213 -8.95 5.68 8.35
C PRO A 213 -9.00 5.30 6.87
N VAL A 214 -9.42 6.26 6.05
CA VAL A 214 -9.46 6.13 4.59
C VAL A 214 -8.33 6.92 3.97
N VAL A 215 -7.47 6.23 3.22
CA VAL A 215 -6.36 6.82 2.47
C VAL A 215 -6.73 6.84 1.00
N LEU A 216 -6.92 8.02 0.43
CA LEU A 216 -7.30 8.16 -0.99
C LEU A 216 -6.05 8.19 -1.88
N ALA A 217 -6.08 7.40 -2.96
CA ALA A 217 -5.00 7.25 -3.92
C ALA A 217 -5.48 7.38 -5.36
N GLY A 218 -4.55 7.70 -6.26
CA GLY A 218 -4.81 7.83 -7.70
C GLY A 218 -4.92 9.28 -8.16
N GLY A 219 -3.97 9.72 -8.99
CA GLY A 219 -3.93 11.06 -9.56
C GLY A 219 -3.57 12.19 -8.58
N ILE A 220 -3.21 11.90 -7.33
CA ILE A 220 -2.89 12.92 -6.33
C ILE A 220 -1.42 13.30 -6.43
N SER A 221 -1.16 14.38 -7.17
CA SER A 221 0.21 14.87 -7.42
C SER A 221 0.40 16.35 -7.07
N THR A 222 -0.64 17.08 -6.72
CA THR A 222 -0.60 18.50 -6.35
C THR A 222 -1.28 18.73 -5.00
N LYS A 223 -1.06 19.92 -4.45
CA LYS A 223 -1.72 20.35 -3.21
C LYS A 223 -3.23 20.41 -3.38
N GLU A 224 -3.69 20.94 -4.52
CA GLU A 224 -5.12 21.08 -4.85
C GLU A 224 -5.81 19.71 -4.90
N ALA A 225 -5.16 18.71 -5.52
CA ALA A 225 -5.67 17.34 -5.55
C ALA A 225 -5.70 16.72 -4.13
N ALA A 226 -4.72 17.03 -3.30
CA ALA A 226 -4.71 16.58 -1.91
C ALA A 226 -5.82 17.26 -1.09
N ASP A 227 -5.97 18.59 -1.19
CA ASP A 227 -7.03 19.34 -0.51
C ASP A 227 -8.42 18.85 -0.93
N HIS A 228 -8.56 18.52 -2.22
CA HIS A 228 -9.79 17.93 -2.75
C HIS A 228 -10.07 16.55 -2.13
N ALA A 229 -9.07 15.68 -2.06
CA ALA A 229 -9.21 14.36 -1.41
C ALA A 229 -9.67 14.49 0.05
N PHE A 230 -9.10 15.42 0.82
CA PHE A 230 -9.55 15.71 2.18
C PHE A 230 -10.98 16.27 2.23
N SER A 231 -11.40 17.09 1.26
CA SER A 231 -12.77 17.61 1.16
C SER A 231 -13.81 16.51 0.92
N LEU A 232 -13.40 15.39 0.30
CA LEU A 232 -14.25 14.20 0.14
C LEU A 232 -14.41 13.39 1.43
N GLY A 233 -13.57 13.66 2.44
CA GLY A 233 -13.60 12.98 3.73
C GLY A 233 -12.49 11.93 3.90
N ALA A 234 -11.46 11.94 3.06
CA ALA A 234 -10.27 11.13 3.27
C ALA A 234 -9.51 11.57 4.54
N ASP A 235 -8.95 10.62 5.27
CA ASP A 235 -8.15 10.88 6.48
C ASP A 235 -6.66 11.07 6.12
N ALA A 236 -6.22 10.52 4.98
CA ALA A 236 -4.88 10.70 4.40
C ALA A 236 -4.93 10.52 2.88
N ILE A 237 -3.80 10.81 2.24
CA ILE A 237 -3.60 10.56 0.81
C ILE A 237 -2.46 9.58 0.57
N GLN A 238 -2.52 8.86 -0.56
CA GLN A 238 -1.37 8.12 -1.08
C GLN A 238 -0.90 8.73 -2.38
N ALA A 239 0.39 9.05 -2.47
CA ALA A 239 1.05 9.52 -3.66
C ALA A 239 2.20 8.58 -4.07
N ALA A 240 2.45 8.44 -5.37
CA ALA A 240 3.50 7.59 -5.90
C ALA A 240 4.41 8.36 -6.87
N THR A 241 3.91 8.82 -8.00
CA THR A 241 4.67 9.46 -9.08
C THR A 241 5.54 10.63 -8.60
N ARG A 242 5.06 11.43 -7.65
CA ARG A 242 5.81 12.58 -7.09
C ARG A 242 7.09 12.17 -6.37
N PHE A 243 7.15 10.94 -5.86
CA PHE A 243 8.32 10.44 -5.17
C PHE A 243 9.37 9.85 -6.11
N VAL A 244 9.00 9.48 -7.36
CA VAL A 244 9.93 8.83 -8.31
C VAL A 244 11.14 9.71 -8.63
N THR A 245 10.95 11.01 -8.75
CA THR A 245 12.00 11.95 -9.16
C THR A 245 12.80 12.53 -7.99
N THR A 246 12.59 12.00 -6.77
CA THR A 246 13.37 12.43 -5.60
C THR A 246 14.73 11.73 -5.56
N TYR A 247 15.69 12.33 -4.86
CA TYR A 247 17.02 11.75 -4.67
C TYR A 247 16.94 10.42 -3.91
N GLU A 248 16.02 10.31 -2.96
CA GLU A 248 15.85 9.16 -2.08
C GLU A 248 15.15 7.98 -2.75
N CYS A 249 14.54 8.20 -3.92
CA CYS A 249 13.94 7.11 -4.68
C CYS A 249 15.03 6.12 -5.14
N ASP A 250 14.77 4.83 -4.98
CA ASP A 250 15.74 3.78 -5.24
C ASP A 250 15.88 3.42 -6.74
N ALA A 251 15.03 4.01 -7.59
CA ALA A 251 15.09 3.82 -9.04
C ALA A 251 16.39 4.41 -9.65
N SER A 252 16.82 3.84 -10.77
CA SER A 252 17.99 4.34 -11.50
C SER A 252 17.79 5.77 -11.98
N ASP A 253 18.90 6.51 -12.16
CA ASP A 253 18.85 7.89 -12.67
C ASP A 253 18.23 7.98 -14.07
N ALA A 254 18.43 6.95 -14.90
CA ALA A 254 17.79 6.89 -16.22
C ALA A 254 16.26 6.78 -16.09
N PHE A 255 15.74 6.00 -15.13
CA PHE A 255 14.31 5.91 -14.87
C PHE A 255 13.74 7.25 -14.35
N LYS A 256 14.42 7.89 -13.40
CA LYS A 256 14.04 9.21 -12.88
C LYS A 256 14.04 10.25 -13.99
N LYS A 257 15.07 10.25 -14.84
CA LYS A 257 15.18 11.16 -15.98
C LYS A 257 14.02 10.98 -16.96
N ALA A 258 13.59 9.76 -17.24
CA ALA A 258 12.44 9.51 -18.12
C ALA A 258 11.15 10.17 -17.59
N TYR A 259 10.96 10.20 -16.26
CA TYR A 259 9.84 10.92 -15.64
C TYR A 259 9.96 12.45 -15.78
N LEU A 260 11.18 13.00 -15.66
CA LEU A 260 11.42 14.44 -15.79
C LEU A 260 11.27 14.91 -17.24
N ASP A 261 11.67 14.07 -18.19
CA ASP A 261 11.62 14.38 -19.63
C ASP A 261 10.20 14.18 -20.21
N ALA A 262 9.30 13.48 -19.51
CA ALA A 262 7.95 13.21 -19.97
C ALA A 262 7.12 14.49 -20.05
N SER A 263 6.75 14.90 -21.28
CA SER A 263 5.93 16.09 -21.52
C SER A 263 4.43 15.83 -21.36
N HIS A 264 4.01 14.56 -21.38
CA HIS A 264 2.61 14.13 -21.26
C HIS A 264 2.51 12.87 -20.42
N SER A 265 1.46 12.78 -19.61
CA SER A 265 1.10 11.53 -18.94
C SER A 265 0.17 10.72 -19.86
N TYR A 266 0.58 9.51 -20.21
CA TYR A 266 -0.26 8.56 -20.92
C TYR A 266 -0.75 7.50 -19.95
N VAL A 267 -2.06 7.34 -19.83
CA VAL A 267 -2.63 6.15 -19.22
C VAL A 267 -2.82 5.11 -20.30
N VAL A 268 -1.90 4.14 -20.36
CA VAL A 268 -2.05 2.99 -21.26
C VAL A 268 -2.54 1.82 -20.41
N THR A 269 -3.78 1.39 -20.69
CA THR A 269 -4.31 0.19 -20.05
C THR A 269 -3.91 -1.04 -20.86
N LYS A 270 -3.17 -1.95 -20.22
CA LYS A 270 -2.83 -3.27 -20.76
C LYS A 270 -3.41 -4.34 -19.86
N ARG A 271 -4.05 -5.36 -20.45
CA ARG A 271 -4.44 -6.54 -19.69
C ARG A 271 -3.16 -7.28 -19.27
N VAL A 272 -2.92 -7.39 -17.99
CA VAL A 272 -1.83 -8.21 -17.45
C VAL A 272 -2.40 -9.59 -17.20
N ALA A 273 -1.77 -10.63 -17.76
CA ALA A 273 -2.09 -12.01 -17.39
C ALA A 273 -1.73 -12.21 -15.91
N ALA A 274 -2.66 -12.80 -15.17
CA ALA A 274 -2.46 -13.19 -13.78
C ALA A 274 -1.48 -14.37 -13.72
#